data_0261dc4ee2dd8bfc30cfaeb606d5d781
#
_entry.id   0261dc4ee2dd8bfc30cfaeb606d5d781
#
_cell.length_a   1.000
_cell.length_b   1.000
_cell.length_c   1.000
_cell.angle_alpha   90.00
_cell.angle_beta   90.00
_cell.angle_gamma   90.00
#
_symmetry.space_group_name_H-M   'P 1'
#
loop_
_entity.id
_entity.type
_entity.pdbx_description
1 polymer ?
#
loop_
_entity_poly.entity_id
_entity_poly.type
_entity_poly.pdbx_seq_one_letter_code
_entity_poly.pdbx_strand_id
1 'polypeptide(L)'
;MIGCGTALAAAAACYTLASWVGVLYMRRRPAASSLPDRLPAVTILKPLCGAEPELYECLRSFCDQAYPSFQIVFGVRNRDDPAVDVVAKLQAEFPAANLEIAIDRRQHGNSGKVSNLINMMALARHDHLVLADSDIRVERDYLARVVRPLLDEKVGIVTCLYRGKPRAGFWSLLGSMFIDEWFMPSVCVAAMTGSRSFAFGATIAIRRQVLACIGGFEAMANQLADDYRIGELTRRLGLRTVLSEVVVQTCVDERSLGDLLRHEVRWLRTIRAVRPAGYGFSFITFGLPVAALGTLLAGGARPAAILLGATALARILLHGTVRGPNSALWHLLVLPLRDGLGLALWAWGFVGRSVHWRNDRYRIIGDGSVHPPFKDLAQ
;
A
#
# COMPACT_ATOMS: atom_id res chain seq x y z
N MET A 1 12.32 12.29 35.25
CA MET A 1 11.82 11.05 34.65
C MET A 1 10.31 11.02 34.58
N ILE A 2 9.56 11.34 35.65
CA ILE A 2 8.07 11.33 35.67
C ILE A 2 7.47 12.18 34.53
N GLY A 3 7.96 13.42 34.36
CA GLY A 3 7.48 14.30 33.29
C GLY A 3 7.70 13.75 31.87
N CYS A 4 8.88 13.18 31.59
CA CYS A 4 9.19 12.59 30.28
C CYS A 4 8.32 11.36 29.99
N GLY A 5 8.12 10.48 30.99
CA GLY A 5 7.26 9.32 30.85
C GLY A 5 5.81 9.70 30.58
N THR A 6 5.27 10.68 31.31
CA THR A 6 3.92 11.20 31.10
C THR A 6 3.77 11.87 29.71
N ALA A 7 4.78 12.62 29.25
CA ALA A 7 4.77 13.21 27.92
C ALA A 7 4.76 12.16 26.81
N LEU A 8 5.51 11.06 26.99
CA LEU A 8 5.52 9.94 26.04
C LEU A 8 4.15 9.26 25.96
N ALA A 9 3.52 8.99 27.12
CA ALA A 9 2.17 8.43 27.16
C ALA A 9 1.13 9.38 26.54
N ALA A 10 1.28 10.70 26.75
CA ALA A 10 0.39 11.70 26.13
C ALA A 10 0.54 11.72 24.60
N ALA A 11 1.77 11.69 24.09
CA ALA A 11 2.01 11.65 22.66
C ALA A 11 1.40 10.39 22.00
N ALA A 12 1.53 9.22 22.63
CA ALA A 12 0.92 7.98 22.18
C ALA A 12 -0.62 8.08 22.17
N ALA A 13 -1.23 8.62 23.23
CA ALA A 13 -2.67 8.81 23.34
C ALA A 13 -3.19 9.78 22.26
N CYS A 14 -2.54 10.92 22.08
CA CYS A 14 -2.89 11.90 21.06
C CYS A 14 -2.80 11.32 19.65
N TYR A 15 -1.74 10.58 19.33
CA TYR A 15 -1.59 9.96 18.02
C TYR A 15 -2.65 8.87 17.77
N THR A 16 -2.91 8.00 18.74
CA THR A 16 -3.92 6.94 18.60
C THR A 16 -5.32 7.53 18.42
N LEU A 17 -5.65 8.58 19.16
CA LEU A 17 -6.90 9.33 18.98
C LEU A 17 -6.97 9.99 17.61
N ALA A 18 -5.89 10.66 17.16
CA ALA A 18 -5.82 11.26 15.84
C ALA A 18 -5.98 10.21 14.72
N SER A 19 -5.45 9.00 14.91
CA SER A 19 -5.61 7.87 14.00
C SER A 19 -7.07 7.45 13.87
N TRP A 20 -7.78 7.32 14.98
CA TRP A 20 -9.21 7.00 14.97
C TRP A 20 -10.04 8.11 14.31
N VAL A 21 -9.82 9.37 14.69
CA VAL A 21 -10.49 10.53 14.08
C VAL A 21 -10.19 10.63 12.59
N GLY A 22 -8.94 10.36 12.19
CA GLY A 22 -8.53 10.35 10.78
C GLY A 22 -9.28 9.33 9.93
N VAL A 23 -9.47 8.13 10.47
CA VAL A 23 -10.26 7.09 9.79
C VAL A 23 -11.73 7.51 9.68
N LEU A 24 -12.32 8.06 10.75
CA LEU A 24 -13.69 8.59 10.72
C LEU A 24 -13.85 9.70 9.69
N TYR A 25 -12.91 10.64 9.64
CA TYR A 25 -12.88 11.73 8.68
C TYR A 25 -12.86 11.21 7.24
N MET A 26 -11.97 10.26 6.95
CA MET A 26 -11.85 9.67 5.61
C MET A 26 -13.11 8.91 5.19
N ARG A 27 -13.75 8.19 6.11
CA ARG A 27 -15.02 7.47 5.85
C ARG A 27 -16.21 8.38 5.59
N ARG A 28 -16.19 9.60 6.14
CA ARG A 28 -17.27 10.60 5.97
C ARG A 28 -17.04 11.50 4.77
N ARG A 29 -15.94 11.36 4.04
CA ARG A 29 -15.75 12.10 2.80
C ARG A 29 -16.88 11.78 1.84
N PRO A 30 -17.62 12.80 1.35
CA PRO A 30 -18.66 12.54 0.39
C PRO A 30 -18.04 11.94 -0.86
N ALA A 31 -18.63 10.85 -1.35
CA ALA A 31 -18.34 10.40 -2.69
C ALA A 31 -18.68 11.53 -3.66
N ALA A 32 -17.81 11.76 -4.61
CA ALA A 32 -18.03 12.83 -5.57
C ALA A 32 -19.35 12.61 -6.32
N SER A 33 -20.28 13.55 -6.18
CA SER A 33 -21.71 13.39 -6.44
C SER A 33 -22.13 13.23 -7.89
N SER A 34 -21.25 13.42 -8.87
CA SER A 34 -21.56 13.16 -10.29
C SER A 34 -20.31 12.75 -11.05
N LEU A 35 -20.43 11.72 -11.87
CA LEU A 35 -19.44 11.41 -12.89
C LEU A 35 -19.62 12.42 -14.05
N PRO A 36 -18.53 12.88 -14.68
CA PRO A 36 -18.63 13.71 -15.87
C PRO A 36 -19.27 12.92 -17.02
N ASP A 37 -19.99 13.62 -17.91
CA ASP A 37 -20.67 13.04 -19.06
C ASP A 37 -19.70 12.30 -20.02
N ARG A 38 -18.43 12.70 -20.01
CA ARG A 38 -17.38 12.07 -20.84
C ARG A 38 -16.18 11.71 -19.97
N LEU A 39 -15.90 10.42 -19.92
CA LEU A 39 -14.71 9.87 -19.31
C LEU A 39 -13.69 9.51 -20.40
N PRO A 40 -12.37 9.80 -20.20
CA PRO A 40 -11.34 9.47 -21.19
C PRO A 40 -11.15 7.95 -21.28
N ALA A 41 -10.70 7.47 -22.42
CA ALA A 41 -10.27 6.08 -22.55
C ALA A 41 -9.04 5.80 -21.69
N VAL A 42 -8.95 4.61 -21.08
CA VAL A 42 -7.95 4.24 -20.07
C VAL A 42 -7.24 2.94 -20.41
N THR A 43 -5.94 2.86 -20.20
CA THR A 43 -5.23 1.59 -20.15
C THR A 43 -4.89 1.23 -18.70
N ILE A 44 -5.34 0.06 -18.27
CA ILE A 44 -4.98 -0.54 -16.97
C ILE A 44 -3.74 -1.41 -17.18
N LEU A 45 -2.70 -1.20 -16.38
CA LEU A 45 -1.46 -1.96 -16.39
C LEU A 45 -1.42 -2.90 -15.17
N LYS A 46 -1.39 -4.20 -15.43
CA LYS A 46 -1.37 -5.26 -14.40
C LYS A 46 -0.11 -6.10 -14.56
N PRO A 47 1.01 -5.72 -13.90
CA PRO A 47 2.21 -6.55 -13.89
C PRO A 47 1.99 -7.81 -13.06
N LEU A 48 2.18 -8.98 -13.67
CA LEU A 48 1.93 -10.28 -13.07
C LEU A 48 3.24 -11.08 -12.90
N CYS A 49 3.25 -12.01 -11.93
CA CYS A 49 4.33 -12.96 -11.76
C CYS A 49 3.86 -14.11 -10.86
N GLY A 50 3.68 -15.27 -11.45
CA GLY A 50 3.12 -16.45 -10.79
C GLY A 50 1.60 -16.35 -10.57
N ALA A 51 1.00 -17.47 -10.22
CA ALA A 51 -0.41 -17.52 -9.81
C ALA A 51 -0.51 -17.30 -8.31
N GLU A 52 -0.58 -16.04 -7.90
CA GLU A 52 -0.86 -15.66 -6.51
C GLU A 52 -2.25 -16.15 -6.08
N PRO A 53 -2.47 -16.38 -4.79
CA PRO A 53 -3.80 -16.73 -4.28
C PRO A 53 -4.83 -15.67 -4.66
N GLU A 54 -6.02 -16.11 -5.06
CA GLU A 54 -7.12 -15.24 -5.53
C GLU A 54 -6.77 -14.36 -6.76
N LEU A 55 -5.68 -14.64 -7.50
CA LEU A 55 -5.28 -13.86 -8.67
C LEU A 55 -6.43 -13.71 -9.67
N TYR A 56 -7.14 -14.81 -9.98
CA TYR A 56 -8.28 -14.78 -10.89
C TYR A 56 -9.36 -13.79 -10.43
N GLU A 57 -9.77 -13.84 -9.17
CA GLU A 57 -10.80 -12.96 -8.61
C GLU A 57 -10.35 -11.48 -8.57
N CYS A 58 -9.08 -11.25 -8.27
CA CYS A 58 -8.50 -9.91 -8.32
C CYS A 58 -8.54 -9.35 -9.74
N LEU A 59 -8.02 -10.07 -10.73
CA LEU A 59 -7.99 -9.63 -12.12
C LEU A 59 -9.39 -9.50 -12.71
N ARG A 60 -10.30 -10.45 -12.40
CA ARG A 60 -11.71 -10.42 -12.81
C ARG A 60 -12.40 -9.12 -12.41
N SER A 61 -12.13 -8.61 -11.21
CA SER A 61 -12.71 -7.36 -10.74
C SER A 61 -12.33 -6.14 -11.59
N PHE A 62 -11.17 -6.17 -12.26
CA PHE A 62 -10.77 -5.15 -13.22
C PHE A 62 -11.42 -5.34 -14.59
N CYS A 63 -11.79 -6.57 -14.97
CA CYS A 63 -12.51 -6.83 -16.21
C CYS A 63 -13.97 -6.39 -16.12
N ASP A 64 -14.58 -6.46 -14.93
CA ASP A 64 -16.00 -6.10 -14.67
C ASP A 64 -16.16 -4.63 -14.22
N GLN A 65 -15.57 -3.68 -14.95
CA GLN A 65 -15.69 -2.25 -14.64
C GLN A 65 -16.85 -1.59 -15.38
N ALA A 66 -17.64 -0.79 -14.65
CA ALA A 66 -18.65 0.09 -15.25
C ALA A 66 -17.99 1.35 -15.84
N TYR A 67 -17.27 1.18 -16.96
CA TYR A 67 -16.50 2.24 -17.60
C TYR A 67 -16.64 2.17 -19.12
N PRO A 68 -16.82 3.32 -19.83
CA PRO A 68 -17.21 3.30 -21.25
C PRO A 68 -16.13 2.76 -22.20
N SER A 69 -14.85 3.02 -21.93
CA SER A 69 -13.76 2.58 -22.83
C SER A 69 -12.47 2.36 -22.03
N PHE A 70 -12.05 1.11 -21.92
CA PHE A 70 -10.79 0.77 -21.31
C PHE A 70 -10.14 -0.46 -21.94
N GLN A 71 -8.84 -0.54 -21.77
CA GLN A 71 -7.98 -1.66 -22.14
C GLN A 71 -7.31 -2.18 -20.86
N ILE A 72 -7.10 -3.47 -20.75
CA ILE A 72 -6.23 -4.07 -19.73
C ILE A 72 -5.05 -4.71 -20.43
N VAL A 73 -3.84 -4.30 -20.06
CA VAL A 73 -2.60 -4.95 -20.44
C VAL A 73 -2.08 -5.72 -19.24
N PHE A 74 -2.03 -7.03 -19.34
CA PHE A 74 -1.37 -7.91 -18.38
C PHE A 74 0.07 -8.11 -18.82
N GLY A 75 1.03 -8.00 -17.89
CA GLY A 75 2.44 -8.21 -18.21
C GLY A 75 2.99 -9.43 -17.49
N VAL A 76 3.66 -10.31 -18.21
CA VAL A 76 4.40 -11.45 -17.66
C VAL A 76 5.79 -11.54 -18.29
N ARG A 77 6.75 -12.06 -17.53
CA ARG A 77 8.12 -12.21 -18.02
C ARG A 77 8.30 -13.42 -18.94
N ASN A 78 7.61 -14.51 -18.66
CA ASN A 78 7.76 -15.78 -19.37
C ASN A 78 6.40 -16.30 -19.83
N ARG A 79 6.40 -17.04 -20.94
CA ARG A 79 5.18 -17.67 -21.48
C ARG A 79 4.66 -18.82 -20.59
N ASP A 80 5.55 -19.45 -19.86
CA ASP A 80 5.29 -20.54 -18.92
C ASP A 80 4.88 -20.06 -17.52
N ASP A 81 4.70 -18.74 -17.34
CA ASP A 81 4.19 -18.19 -16.08
C ASP A 81 2.73 -18.63 -15.87
N PRO A 82 2.39 -19.22 -14.71
CA PRO A 82 1.02 -19.67 -14.42
C PRO A 82 -0.05 -18.56 -14.51
N ALA A 83 0.33 -17.30 -14.41
CA ALA A 83 -0.59 -16.18 -14.61
C ALA A 83 -1.13 -16.11 -16.05
N VAL A 84 -0.44 -16.69 -17.04
CA VAL A 84 -0.90 -16.74 -18.45
C VAL A 84 -2.21 -17.50 -18.56
N ASP A 85 -2.32 -18.65 -17.86
CA ASP A 85 -3.55 -19.46 -17.87
C ASP A 85 -4.73 -18.71 -17.22
N VAL A 86 -4.43 -17.91 -16.18
CA VAL A 86 -5.43 -17.07 -15.52
C VAL A 86 -5.94 -16.00 -16.49
N VAL A 87 -5.05 -15.34 -17.23
CA VAL A 87 -5.43 -14.34 -18.24
C VAL A 87 -6.24 -14.99 -19.38
N ALA A 88 -5.85 -16.17 -19.86
CA ALA A 88 -6.58 -16.89 -20.90
C ALA A 88 -8.03 -17.20 -20.48
N LYS A 89 -8.25 -17.60 -19.22
CA LYS A 89 -9.61 -17.80 -18.66
C LYS A 89 -10.42 -16.51 -18.67
N LEU A 90 -9.80 -15.38 -18.30
CA LEU A 90 -10.47 -14.08 -18.31
C LEU A 90 -10.81 -13.62 -19.75
N GLN A 91 -9.92 -13.85 -20.71
CA GLN A 91 -10.19 -13.56 -22.12
C GLN A 91 -11.39 -14.38 -22.67
N ALA A 92 -11.52 -15.63 -22.22
CA ALA A 92 -12.67 -16.47 -22.57
C ALA A 92 -13.97 -16.02 -21.88
N GLU A 93 -13.90 -15.54 -20.62
CA GLU A 93 -15.06 -15.05 -19.87
C GLU A 93 -15.54 -13.67 -20.37
N PHE A 94 -14.61 -12.81 -20.77
CA PHE A 94 -14.87 -11.43 -21.20
C PHE A 94 -14.47 -11.20 -22.68
N PRO A 95 -15.08 -11.90 -23.65
CA PRO A 95 -14.66 -11.86 -25.07
C PRO A 95 -14.82 -10.48 -25.72
N ALA A 96 -15.68 -9.62 -25.17
CA ALA A 96 -15.88 -8.24 -25.63
C ALA A 96 -14.91 -7.23 -24.99
N ALA A 97 -14.18 -7.61 -23.95
CA ALA A 97 -13.23 -6.73 -23.28
C ALA A 97 -11.89 -6.68 -24.02
N ASN A 98 -11.27 -5.50 -24.03
CA ASN A 98 -9.93 -5.34 -24.62
C ASN A 98 -8.86 -5.81 -23.64
N LEU A 99 -8.57 -7.11 -23.62
CA LEU A 99 -7.61 -7.77 -22.74
C LEU A 99 -6.40 -8.22 -23.56
N GLU A 100 -5.24 -7.64 -23.29
CA GLU A 100 -3.98 -7.97 -23.94
C GLU A 100 -2.96 -8.49 -22.95
N ILE A 101 -2.04 -9.33 -23.42
CA ILE A 101 -0.93 -9.85 -22.60
C ILE A 101 0.41 -9.51 -23.27
N ALA A 102 1.26 -8.83 -22.52
CA ALA A 102 2.66 -8.58 -22.86
C ALA A 102 3.52 -9.68 -22.26
N ILE A 103 4.17 -10.48 -23.11
CA ILE A 103 5.12 -11.52 -22.68
C ILE A 103 6.51 -11.07 -23.12
N ASP A 104 7.33 -10.58 -22.18
CA ASP A 104 8.63 -10.03 -22.54
C ASP A 104 9.64 -10.23 -21.40
N ARG A 105 10.80 -10.81 -21.74
CA ARG A 105 11.89 -11.15 -20.80
C ARG A 105 12.87 -10.01 -20.58
N ARG A 106 12.78 -8.92 -21.35
CA ARG A 106 13.73 -7.80 -21.26
C ARG A 106 13.70 -7.22 -19.85
N GLN A 107 14.89 -6.98 -19.32
CA GLN A 107 15.08 -6.38 -18.01
C GLN A 107 15.74 -5.02 -18.18
N HIS A 108 15.14 -3.99 -17.61
CA HIS A 108 15.55 -2.59 -17.75
C HIS A 108 16.21 -2.04 -16.48
N GLY A 109 16.32 -2.85 -15.45
CA GLY A 109 16.94 -2.51 -14.17
C GLY A 109 16.75 -3.63 -13.15
N ASN A 110 16.99 -3.32 -11.86
CA ASN A 110 16.94 -4.30 -10.80
C ASN A 110 15.50 -4.66 -10.36
N SER A 111 14.52 -3.80 -10.63
CA SER A 111 13.12 -4.07 -10.35
C SER A 111 12.46 -4.88 -11.48
N GLY A 112 12.12 -6.15 -11.20
CA GLY A 112 11.40 -6.99 -12.16
C GLY A 112 9.99 -6.47 -12.45
N LYS A 113 9.30 -5.89 -11.46
CA LYS A 113 7.97 -5.25 -11.63
C LYS A 113 8.06 -4.06 -12.60
N VAL A 114 9.03 -3.17 -12.40
CA VAL A 114 9.20 -2.00 -13.24
C VAL A 114 9.64 -2.39 -14.65
N SER A 115 10.53 -3.38 -14.79
CA SER A 115 10.90 -3.91 -16.12
C SER A 115 9.69 -4.45 -16.87
N ASN A 116 8.79 -5.15 -16.18
CA ASN A 116 7.53 -5.62 -16.74
C ASN A 116 6.63 -4.46 -17.18
N LEU A 117 6.51 -3.40 -16.36
CA LEU A 117 5.74 -2.19 -16.71
C LEU A 117 6.28 -1.50 -17.96
N ILE A 118 7.61 -1.36 -18.09
CA ILE A 118 8.25 -0.79 -19.30
C ILE A 118 7.86 -1.61 -20.54
N ASN A 119 7.96 -2.93 -20.45
CA ASN A 119 7.60 -3.84 -21.55
C ASN A 119 6.12 -3.74 -21.94
N MET A 120 5.22 -3.54 -20.97
CA MET A 120 3.78 -3.40 -21.21
C MET A 120 3.42 -2.12 -21.94
N MET A 121 4.23 -1.06 -21.83
CA MET A 121 3.95 0.25 -22.47
C MET A 121 3.83 0.17 -23.99
N ALA A 122 4.46 -0.81 -24.63
CA ALA A 122 4.36 -1.03 -26.08
C ALA A 122 2.92 -1.39 -26.53
N LEU A 123 2.11 -2.00 -25.66
CA LEU A 123 0.71 -2.36 -25.92
C LEU A 123 -0.27 -1.34 -25.36
N ALA A 124 0.15 -0.45 -24.47
CA ALA A 124 -0.73 0.55 -23.86
C ALA A 124 -1.15 1.61 -24.91
N ARG A 125 -2.46 1.76 -25.16
CA ARG A 125 -2.98 2.61 -26.23
C ARG A 125 -3.45 3.98 -25.78
N HIS A 126 -3.88 4.12 -24.52
CA HIS A 126 -4.56 5.32 -24.05
C HIS A 126 -3.62 6.26 -23.26
N ASP A 127 -4.01 7.53 -23.18
CA ASP A 127 -3.24 8.57 -22.50
C ASP A 127 -3.44 8.56 -20.98
N HIS A 128 -4.53 7.98 -20.49
CA HIS A 128 -4.75 7.78 -19.08
C HIS A 128 -4.36 6.35 -18.72
N LEU A 129 -3.44 6.22 -17.79
CA LEU A 129 -2.88 4.96 -17.33
C LEU A 129 -3.31 4.72 -15.88
N VAL A 130 -3.70 3.49 -15.57
CA VAL A 130 -3.96 3.03 -14.20
C VAL A 130 -3.09 1.83 -13.92
N LEU A 131 -2.11 2.00 -13.07
CA LEU A 131 -1.25 0.94 -12.55
C LEU A 131 -1.86 0.38 -11.26
N ALA A 132 -1.99 -0.94 -11.15
CA ALA A 132 -2.40 -1.61 -9.92
C ALA A 132 -1.72 -2.98 -9.78
N ASP A 133 -1.31 -3.30 -8.54
CA ASP A 133 -0.67 -4.58 -8.21
C ASP A 133 -1.62 -5.77 -8.47
N SER A 134 -1.05 -6.97 -8.65
CA SER A 134 -1.78 -8.20 -9.04
C SER A 134 -2.83 -8.63 -8.03
N ASP A 135 -2.56 -8.43 -6.75
CA ASP A 135 -3.35 -8.84 -5.58
C ASP A 135 -4.48 -7.87 -5.21
N ILE A 136 -4.69 -6.83 -6.01
CA ILE A 136 -5.72 -5.81 -5.77
C ILE A 136 -7.06 -6.23 -6.35
N ARG A 137 -8.10 -6.13 -5.53
CA ARG A 137 -9.50 -6.28 -5.89
C ARG A 137 -10.23 -4.94 -5.78
N VAL A 138 -11.11 -4.65 -6.74
CA VAL A 138 -11.81 -3.36 -6.88
C VAL A 138 -13.31 -3.55 -7.08
N GLU A 139 -14.08 -2.50 -6.80
CA GLU A 139 -15.52 -2.43 -7.08
C GLU A 139 -15.77 -1.97 -8.54
N ARG A 140 -16.98 -2.15 -9.06
CA ARG A 140 -17.32 -1.87 -10.46
C ARG A 140 -17.20 -0.40 -10.86
N ASP A 141 -17.33 0.53 -9.94
CA ASP A 141 -17.24 1.99 -10.15
C ASP A 141 -15.81 2.56 -9.92
N TYR A 142 -14.86 1.68 -9.58
CA TYR A 142 -13.49 2.06 -9.23
C TYR A 142 -12.83 2.92 -10.29
N LEU A 143 -12.84 2.46 -11.55
CA LEU A 143 -12.09 3.10 -12.62
C LEU A 143 -12.57 4.53 -12.87
N ALA A 144 -13.88 4.76 -12.88
CA ALA A 144 -14.46 6.08 -13.05
C ALA A 144 -14.07 7.05 -11.94
N ARG A 145 -14.09 6.57 -10.69
CA ARG A 145 -13.78 7.40 -9.51
C ARG A 145 -12.30 7.73 -9.40
N VAL A 146 -11.43 6.80 -9.83
CA VAL A 146 -9.97 6.99 -9.76
C VAL A 146 -9.46 7.88 -10.90
N VAL A 147 -10.06 7.79 -12.08
CA VAL A 147 -9.64 8.60 -13.24
C VAL A 147 -10.16 10.03 -13.19
N ARG A 148 -11.34 10.24 -12.64
CA ARG A 148 -11.99 11.55 -12.58
C ARG A 148 -11.10 12.71 -12.09
N PRO A 149 -10.32 12.58 -10.99
CA PRO A 149 -9.47 13.68 -10.53
C PRO A 149 -8.37 14.07 -11.52
N LEU A 150 -7.97 13.18 -12.45
CA LEU A 150 -6.98 13.47 -13.49
C LEU A 150 -7.48 14.42 -14.58
N LEU A 151 -8.79 14.71 -14.63
CA LEU A 151 -9.36 15.72 -15.52
C LEU A 151 -8.94 17.13 -15.13
N ASP A 152 -8.51 17.36 -13.89
CA ASP A 152 -7.82 18.58 -13.47
C ASP A 152 -6.32 18.44 -13.84
N GLU A 153 -5.86 19.30 -14.72
CA GLU A 153 -4.46 19.30 -15.21
C GLU A 153 -3.43 19.51 -14.07
N LYS A 154 -3.83 20.13 -12.95
CA LYS A 154 -2.99 20.30 -11.76
C LYS A 154 -2.81 19.02 -10.94
N VAL A 155 -3.61 17.99 -11.22
CA VAL A 155 -3.45 16.66 -10.60
C VAL A 155 -2.47 15.85 -11.42
N GLY A 156 -1.38 15.45 -10.81
CA GLY A 156 -0.36 14.62 -11.45
C GLY A 156 -0.64 13.14 -11.33
N ILE A 157 -0.98 12.70 -10.10
CA ILE A 157 -1.35 11.30 -9.82
C ILE A 157 -2.54 11.21 -8.88
N VAL A 158 -3.26 10.10 -9.01
CA VAL A 158 -4.27 9.65 -8.05
C VAL A 158 -3.85 8.32 -7.49
N THR A 159 -3.96 8.14 -6.17
CA THR A 159 -3.66 6.89 -5.48
C THR A 159 -4.78 6.52 -4.52
N CYS A 160 -4.94 5.24 -4.22
CA CYS A 160 -5.97 4.72 -3.33
C CYS A 160 -5.38 4.20 -2.02
N LEU A 161 -6.11 4.38 -0.92
CA LEU A 161 -5.93 3.54 0.25
C LEU A 161 -6.35 2.11 -0.06
N TYR A 162 -5.82 1.16 0.70
CA TYR A 162 -6.22 -0.23 0.58
C TYR A 162 -6.42 -0.87 1.95
N ARG A 163 -7.23 -1.92 1.97
CA ARG A 163 -7.56 -2.74 3.13
C ARG A 163 -7.06 -4.15 2.92
N GLY A 164 -6.53 -4.75 3.98
CA GLY A 164 -6.11 -6.13 3.97
C GLY A 164 -7.31 -7.08 4.12
N LYS A 165 -7.56 -7.91 3.11
CA LYS A 165 -8.50 -9.03 3.21
C LYS A 165 -7.72 -10.28 3.62
N PRO A 166 -7.79 -10.72 4.90
CA PRO A 166 -7.09 -11.93 5.31
C PRO A 166 -7.73 -13.13 4.61
N ARG A 167 -6.90 -14.00 4.04
CA ARG A 167 -7.37 -15.20 3.34
C ARG A 167 -7.78 -16.28 4.34
N ALA A 168 -6.90 -16.68 5.22
CA ALA A 168 -7.18 -17.64 6.29
C ALA A 168 -6.09 -17.65 7.36
N GLY A 169 -6.49 -17.91 8.61
CA GLY A 169 -5.59 -18.17 9.71
C GLY A 169 -5.10 -16.92 10.45
N PHE A 170 -4.39 -17.19 11.53
CA PHE A 170 -3.96 -16.17 12.50
C PHE A 170 -2.92 -15.18 11.89
N TRP A 171 -1.99 -15.69 11.08
CA TRP A 171 -0.91 -14.86 10.52
C TRP A 171 -1.43 -13.87 9.47
N SER A 172 -2.34 -14.31 8.59
CA SER A 172 -2.95 -13.40 7.63
C SER A 172 -3.87 -12.37 8.30
N LEU A 173 -4.51 -12.73 9.43
CA LEU A 173 -5.23 -11.75 10.25
C LEU A 173 -4.26 -10.68 10.79
N LEU A 174 -3.11 -11.06 11.37
CA LEU A 174 -2.11 -10.10 11.86
C LEU A 174 -1.57 -9.21 10.73
N GLY A 175 -1.29 -9.77 9.56
CA GLY A 175 -0.87 -9.00 8.38
C GLY A 175 -1.94 -8.01 7.93
N SER A 176 -3.21 -8.43 7.89
CA SER A 176 -4.31 -7.52 7.58
C SER A 176 -4.50 -6.42 8.63
N MET A 177 -4.27 -6.70 9.91
CA MET A 177 -4.28 -5.68 10.97
C MET A 177 -3.17 -4.66 10.80
N PHE A 178 -1.98 -5.07 10.31
CA PHE A 178 -0.90 -4.14 10.00
C PHE A 178 -1.32 -3.12 8.94
N ILE A 179 -1.98 -3.58 7.89
CA ILE A 179 -2.48 -2.70 6.82
C ILE A 179 -3.60 -1.80 7.34
N ASP A 180 -4.63 -2.41 7.94
CA ASP A 180 -5.89 -1.74 8.25
C ASP A 180 -5.81 -0.83 9.47
N GLU A 181 -4.98 -1.18 10.46
CA GLU A 181 -5.03 -0.59 11.80
C GLU A 181 -3.72 0.12 12.18
N TRP A 182 -2.70 0.04 11.31
CA TRP A 182 -1.46 0.81 11.46
C TRP A 182 -1.17 1.65 10.21
N PHE A 183 -1.07 1.04 9.02
CA PHE A 183 -0.73 1.75 7.80
C PHE A 183 -1.84 2.73 7.37
N MET A 184 -3.06 2.24 7.18
CA MET A 184 -4.18 3.07 6.73
C MET A 184 -4.47 4.25 7.67
N PRO A 185 -4.56 4.08 9.02
CA PRO A 185 -4.73 5.21 9.93
C PRO A 185 -3.59 6.22 9.87
N SER A 186 -2.33 5.75 9.69
CA SER A 186 -1.18 6.65 9.55
C SER A 186 -1.28 7.54 8.31
N VAL A 187 -1.76 6.97 7.19
CA VAL A 187 -2.04 7.76 5.98
C VAL A 187 -3.20 8.72 6.19
N CYS A 188 -4.25 8.32 6.91
CA CYS A 188 -5.37 9.20 7.24
C CYS A 188 -4.92 10.42 8.06
N VAL A 189 -4.08 10.21 9.07
CA VAL A 189 -3.47 11.30 9.87
C VAL A 189 -2.64 12.20 8.98
N ALA A 190 -1.76 11.65 8.14
CA ALA A 190 -0.94 12.42 7.21
C ALA A 190 -1.81 13.24 6.24
N ALA A 191 -2.88 12.66 5.73
CA ALA A 191 -3.81 13.35 4.83
C ALA A 191 -4.59 14.49 5.52
N MET A 192 -5.00 14.29 6.77
CA MET A 192 -5.65 15.33 7.59
C MET A 192 -4.73 16.53 7.87
N THR A 193 -3.44 16.26 8.12
CA THR A 193 -2.44 17.31 8.33
C THR A 193 -1.94 17.98 7.04
N GLY A 194 -2.60 17.67 5.91
CA GLY A 194 -2.28 18.27 4.61
C GLY A 194 -1.14 17.60 3.84
N SER A 195 -0.50 16.57 4.40
CA SER A 195 0.55 15.85 3.69
C SER A 195 -0.01 15.15 2.44
N ARG A 196 0.74 15.25 1.36
CA ARG A 196 0.49 14.55 0.09
C ARG A 196 1.74 13.79 -0.39
N SER A 197 2.68 13.56 0.53
CA SER A 197 3.97 12.92 0.24
C SER A 197 3.87 11.40 0.25
N PHE A 198 2.85 10.83 -0.41
CA PHE A 198 2.63 9.41 -0.53
C PHE A 198 2.13 9.06 -1.94
N ALA A 199 2.36 7.84 -2.35
CA ALA A 199 1.72 7.14 -3.46
C ALA A 199 1.83 5.65 -3.16
N PHE A 200 0.85 4.85 -3.57
CA PHE A 200 0.73 3.44 -3.21
C PHE A 200 0.53 2.59 -4.45
N GLY A 201 1.30 1.51 -4.59
CA GLY A 201 1.27 0.58 -5.71
C GLY A 201 -0.07 -0.13 -5.90
N ALA A 202 -0.90 -0.16 -4.85
CA ALA A 202 -2.28 -0.66 -4.94
C ALA A 202 -3.09 0.05 -6.04
N THR A 203 -2.84 1.36 -6.24
CA THR A 203 -3.40 2.13 -7.36
C THR A 203 -2.55 3.38 -7.60
N ILE A 204 -2.11 3.56 -8.83
CA ILE A 204 -1.60 4.84 -9.35
C ILE A 204 -2.28 5.12 -10.68
N ALA A 205 -3.12 6.15 -10.72
CA ALA A 205 -3.61 6.68 -11.98
C ALA A 205 -2.79 7.91 -12.37
N ILE A 206 -2.33 7.97 -13.62
CA ILE A 206 -1.41 9.00 -14.14
C ILE A 206 -1.69 9.23 -15.63
N ARG A 207 -1.50 10.47 -16.10
CA ARG A 207 -1.49 10.74 -17.55
C ARG A 207 -0.14 10.32 -18.15
N ARG A 208 -0.17 9.75 -19.36
CA ARG A 208 1.03 9.34 -20.11
C ARG A 208 2.05 10.49 -20.26
N GLN A 209 1.56 11.69 -20.51
CA GLN A 209 2.43 12.87 -20.60
C GLN A 209 3.15 13.15 -19.27
N VAL A 210 2.47 13.06 -18.13
CA VAL A 210 3.10 13.25 -16.81
C VAL A 210 4.11 12.15 -16.54
N LEU A 211 3.79 10.88 -16.90
CA LEU A 211 4.74 9.77 -16.80
C LEU A 211 5.99 10.03 -17.65
N ALA A 212 5.82 10.50 -18.87
CA ALA A 212 6.95 10.86 -19.74
C ALA A 212 7.80 12.00 -19.15
N CYS A 213 7.18 13.06 -18.60
CA CYS A 213 7.87 14.17 -17.96
C CYS A 213 8.71 13.76 -16.72
N ILE A 214 8.33 12.69 -16.02
CA ILE A 214 9.12 12.17 -14.88
C ILE A 214 10.19 11.15 -15.33
N GLY A 215 10.36 10.92 -16.63
CA GLY A 215 11.37 10.02 -17.19
C GLY A 215 10.86 8.60 -17.44
N GLY A 216 9.55 8.40 -17.61
CA GLY A 216 8.95 7.09 -17.86
C GLY A 216 9.04 6.16 -16.64
N PHE A 217 8.70 4.91 -16.82
CA PHE A 217 8.95 3.87 -15.80
C PHE A 217 10.45 3.59 -15.64
N GLU A 218 11.27 3.95 -16.61
CA GLU A 218 12.73 3.81 -16.62
C GLU A 218 13.36 4.54 -15.41
N ALA A 219 12.83 5.69 -15.02
CA ALA A 219 13.29 6.44 -13.85
C ALA A 219 13.13 5.68 -12.53
N MET A 220 12.31 4.63 -12.49
CA MET A 220 12.08 3.77 -11.34
C MET A 220 12.70 2.36 -11.48
N ALA A 221 13.43 2.07 -12.56
CA ALA A 221 13.91 0.73 -12.90
C ALA A 221 14.77 0.07 -11.81
N ASN A 222 15.40 0.87 -10.94
CA ASN A 222 16.22 0.41 -9.82
C ASN A 222 15.62 0.74 -8.45
N GLN A 223 14.36 1.17 -8.37
CA GLN A 223 13.71 1.54 -7.11
C GLN A 223 12.89 0.37 -6.54
N LEU A 224 13.00 0.16 -5.22
CA LEU A 224 12.14 -0.80 -4.52
C LEU A 224 10.74 -0.23 -4.31
N ALA A 225 10.65 1.07 -3.97
CA ALA A 225 9.42 1.81 -3.81
C ALA A 225 9.14 2.63 -5.07
N ASP A 226 8.83 1.92 -6.16
CA ASP A 226 8.50 2.52 -7.46
C ASP A 226 7.32 3.49 -7.35
N ASP A 227 6.31 3.15 -6.59
CA ASP A 227 5.13 3.94 -6.28
C ASP A 227 5.47 5.27 -5.57
N TYR A 228 6.23 5.20 -4.49
CA TYR A 228 6.69 6.40 -3.78
C TYR A 228 7.50 7.31 -4.70
N ARG A 229 8.38 6.73 -5.54
CA ARG A 229 9.23 7.48 -6.46
C ARG A 229 8.42 8.16 -7.57
N ILE A 230 7.42 7.49 -8.16
CA ILE A 230 6.47 8.11 -9.09
C ILE A 230 5.82 9.34 -8.43
N GLY A 231 5.30 9.15 -7.20
CA GLY A 231 4.68 10.24 -6.45
C GLY A 231 5.64 11.40 -6.17
N GLU A 232 6.87 11.11 -5.78
CA GLU A 232 7.91 12.12 -5.52
C GLU A 232 8.25 12.94 -6.78
N LEU A 233 8.55 12.25 -7.89
CA LEU A 233 8.91 12.90 -9.14
C LEU A 233 7.77 13.75 -9.68
N THR A 234 6.54 13.26 -9.61
CA THR A 234 5.35 14.02 -10.00
C THR A 234 5.18 15.31 -9.18
N ARG A 235 5.40 15.25 -7.87
CA ARG A 235 5.36 16.45 -7.02
C ARG A 235 6.48 17.44 -7.32
N ARG A 236 7.65 16.97 -7.76
CA ARG A 236 8.75 17.85 -8.24
C ARG A 236 8.38 18.66 -9.47
N LEU A 237 7.44 18.19 -10.29
CA LEU A 237 6.84 18.95 -11.39
C LEU A 237 5.82 20.01 -10.92
N GLY A 238 5.59 20.17 -9.61
CA GLY A 238 4.57 21.07 -9.06
C GLY A 238 3.15 20.51 -9.13
N LEU A 239 2.95 19.27 -9.55
CA LEU A 239 1.66 18.63 -9.68
C LEU A 239 1.20 18.01 -8.35
N ARG A 240 -0.13 17.97 -8.14
CA ARG A 240 -0.72 17.46 -6.90
C ARG A 240 -0.90 15.94 -6.93
N THR A 241 -0.67 15.31 -5.76
CA THR A 241 -1.11 13.94 -5.49
C THR A 241 -2.51 13.99 -4.88
N VAL A 242 -3.46 13.23 -5.42
CA VAL A 242 -4.81 13.06 -4.87
C VAL A 242 -4.94 11.69 -4.23
N LEU A 243 -5.33 11.66 -2.95
CA LEU A 243 -5.80 10.44 -2.31
C LEU A 243 -7.27 10.28 -2.64
N SER A 244 -7.58 9.25 -3.41
CA SER A 244 -8.95 8.92 -3.80
C SER A 244 -9.81 8.61 -2.57
N GLU A 245 -11.10 8.80 -2.68
CA GLU A 245 -12.10 8.31 -1.74
C GLU A 245 -12.29 6.78 -1.83
N VAL A 246 -11.85 6.17 -2.92
CA VAL A 246 -11.91 4.73 -3.11
C VAL A 246 -10.88 4.04 -2.23
N VAL A 247 -11.33 3.01 -1.50
CA VAL A 247 -10.46 2.10 -0.75
C VAL A 247 -10.53 0.74 -1.43
N VAL A 248 -9.41 0.30 -2.00
CA VAL A 248 -9.32 -1.01 -2.66
C VAL A 248 -8.99 -2.11 -1.66
N GLN A 249 -9.08 -3.37 -2.07
CA GLN A 249 -8.73 -4.51 -1.22
C GLN A 249 -7.46 -5.17 -1.74
N THR A 250 -6.55 -5.55 -0.83
CA THR A 250 -5.40 -6.40 -1.13
C THR A 250 -5.57 -7.76 -0.44
N CYS A 251 -5.20 -8.83 -1.11
CA CYS A 251 -5.21 -10.17 -0.54
C CYS A 251 -4.02 -10.35 0.40
N VAL A 252 -4.28 -10.84 1.63
CA VAL A 252 -3.25 -11.06 2.65
C VAL A 252 -3.17 -12.57 2.91
N ASP A 253 -2.07 -13.22 2.49
CA ASP A 253 -1.90 -14.69 2.49
C ASP A 253 -0.67 -15.15 3.31
N GLU A 254 -0.29 -14.43 4.37
CA GLU A 254 0.74 -14.90 5.28
C GLU A 254 0.29 -16.20 5.95
N ARG A 255 1.04 -17.28 5.70
CA ARG A 255 0.74 -18.63 6.20
C ARG A 255 1.52 -18.98 7.46
N SER A 256 2.57 -18.23 7.73
CA SER A 256 3.49 -18.46 8.85
C SER A 256 3.95 -17.15 9.46
N LEU A 257 4.49 -17.21 10.70
CA LEU A 257 5.21 -16.10 11.30
C LEU A 257 6.37 -15.62 10.40
N GLY A 258 7.07 -16.55 9.74
CA GLY A 258 8.17 -16.20 8.85
C GLY A 258 7.72 -15.37 7.63
N ASP A 259 6.55 -15.67 7.06
CA ASP A 259 5.98 -14.89 5.95
C ASP A 259 5.61 -13.48 6.42
N LEU A 260 4.90 -13.38 7.55
CA LEU A 260 4.52 -12.12 8.18
C LEU A 260 5.75 -11.23 8.45
N LEU A 261 6.77 -11.79 9.09
CA LEU A 261 7.99 -11.05 9.41
C LEU A 261 8.73 -10.57 8.16
N ARG A 262 8.87 -11.42 7.13
CA ARG A 262 9.49 -11.04 5.85
C ARG A 262 8.76 -9.88 5.19
N HIS A 263 7.43 -9.94 5.15
CA HIS A 263 6.59 -8.93 4.54
C HIS A 263 6.70 -7.59 5.29
N GLU A 264 6.46 -7.58 6.60
CA GLU A 264 6.46 -6.35 7.38
C GLU A 264 7.84 -5.72 7.50
N VAL A 265 8.90 -6.52 7.70
CA VAL A 265 10.29 -6.01 7.72
C VAL A 265 10.68 -5.40 6.38
N ARG A 266 10.26 -5.99 5.25
CA ARG A 266 10.47 -5.41 3.94
C ARG A 266 9.85 -4.02 3.84
N TRP A 267 8.60 -3.84 4.27
CA TRP A 267 7.92 -2.54 4.28
C TRP A 267 8.62 -1.53 5.18
N LEU A 268 8.90 -1.91 6.41
CA LEU A 268 9.54 -1.03 7.39
C LEU A 268 10.93 -0.57 6.94
N ARG A 269 11.73 -1.47 6.36
CA ARG A 269 13.04 -1.11 5.80
C ARG A 269 12.93 -0.22 4.57
N THR A 270 11.92 -0.43 3.73
CA THR A 270 11.62 0.41 2.57
C THR A 270 11.24 1.82 3.03
N ILE A 271 10.33 1.97 3.99
CA ILE A 271 9.93 3.25 4.57
C ILE A 271 11.15 3.97 5.17
N ARG A 272 12.00 3.25 5.91
CA ARG A 272 13.24 3.81 6.47
C ARG A 272 14.18 4.34 5.39
N ALA A 273 14.31 3.62 4.29
CA ALA A 273 15.19 4.03 3.20
C ALA A 273 14.71 5.31 2.52
N VAL A 274 13.41 5.40 2.23
CA VAL A 274 12.84 6.56 1.50
C VAL A 274 12.55 7.75 2.44
N ARG A 275 12.32 7.53 3.73
CA ARG A 275 11.99 8.56 4.73
C ARG A 275 12.64 8.29 6.10
N PRO A 276 13.96 8.37 6.23
CA PRO A 276 14.67 7.94 7.45
C PRO A 276 14.26 8.72 8.70
N ALA A 277 14.11 10.05 8.61
CA ALA A 277 13.67 10.86 9.75
C ALA A 277 12.23 10.52 10.17
N GLY A 278 11.30 10.44 9.20
CA GLY A 278 9.92 10.05 9.47
C GLY A 278 9.82 8.66 10.09
N TYR A 279 10.64 7.72 9.62
CA TYR A 279 10.73 6.39 10.20
C TYR A 279 11.20 6.41 11.66
N GLY A 280 12.22 7.20 11.97
CA GLY A 280 12.73 7.32 13.34
C GLY A 280 11.64 7.74 14.33
N PHE A 281 10.79 8.70 13.96
CA PHE A 281 9.68 9.16 14.80
C PHE A 281 8.43 8.27 14.75
N SER A 282 8.34 7.35 13.82
CA SER A 282 7.13 6.53 13.64
C SER A 282 6.87 5.52 14.78
N PHE A 283 7.80 5.32 15.73
CA PHE A 283 7.55 4.47 16.91
C PHE A 283 6.30 4.90 17.69
N ILE A 284 5.98 6.20 17.68
CA ILE A 284 4.80 6.76 18.36
C ILE A 284 3.47 6.18 17.82
N THR A 285 3.48 5.67 16.61
CA THR A 285 2.30 5.10 15.95
C THR A 285 1.88 3.75 16.56
N PHE A 286 2.76 3.10 17.33
CA PHE A 286 2.46 1.89 18.10
C PHE A 286 1.98 2.26 19.51
N GLY A 287 0.75 2.79 19.57
CA GLY A 287 0.23 3.50 20.73
C GLY A 287 0.29 2.74 22.05
N LEU A 288 -0.19 1.48 22.09
CA LEU A 288 -0.29 0.70 23.35
C LEU A 288 1.08 0.46 24.01
N PRO A 289 2.10 -0.12 23.35
CA PRO A 289 3.39 -0.36 23.98
C PRO A 289 4.13 0.94 24.31
N VAL A 290 3.96 2.00 23.52
CA VAL A 290 4.59 3.30 23.79
C VAL A 290 3.95 3.98 25.02
N ALA A 291 2.63 3.96 25.16
CA ALA A 291 1.94 4.47 26.34
C ALA A 291 2.27 3.66 27.61
N ALA A 292 2.38 2.33 27.48
CA ALA A 292 2.81 1.46 28.58
C ALA A 292 4.24 1.78 29.05
N LEU A 293 5.18 1.93 28.10
CA LEU A 293 6.55 2.35 28.39
C LEU A 293 6.57 3.73 29.07
N GLY A 294 5.81 4.70 28.56
CA GLY A 294 5.67 6.02 29.17
C GLY A 294 5.16 5.95 30.62
N THR A 295 4.20 5.09 30.90
CA THR A 295 3.64 4.87 32.24
C THR A 295 4.67 4.24 33.18
N LEU A 296 5.44 3.27 32.72
CA LEU A 296 6.55 2.68 33.47
C LEU A 296 7.62 3.70 33.81
N LEU A 297 8.06 4.51 32.84
CA LEU A 297 9.05 5.58 33.04
C LEU A 297 8.55 6.69 33.98
N ALA A 298 7.24 6.87 34.04
CA ALA A 298 6.60 7.79 34.99
C ALA A 298 6.41 7.19 36.42
N GLY A 299 6.92 5.97 36.66
CA GLY A 299 6.77 5.27 37.96
C GLY A 299 5.32 4.95 38.30
N GLY A 300 4.47 4.70 37.30
CA GLY A 300 3.04 4.42 37.51
C GLY A 300 2.21 5.66 37.90
N ALA A 301 2.72 6.87 37.69
CA ALA A 301 1.99 8.10 38.04
C ALA A 301 0.58 8.13 37.44
N ARG A 302 -0.43 8.54 38.24
CA ARG A 302 -1.83 8.56 37.85
C ARG A 302 -2.11 9.19 36.47
N PRO A 303 -1.52 10.38 36.12
CA PRO A 303 -1.76 10.95 34.79
C PRO A 303 -1.31 10.03 33.65
N ALA A 304 -0.16 9.37 33.77
CA ALA A 304 0.34 8.45 32.75
C ALA A 304 -0.55 7.18 32.64
N ALA A 305 -1.02 6.67 33.77
CA ALA A 305 -1.96 5.53 33.78
C ALA A 305 -3.32 5.87 33.12
N ILE A 306 -3.83 7.08 33.34
CA ILE A 306 -5.05 7.58 32.66
C ILE A 306 -4.81 7.66 31.15
N LEU A 307 -3.65 8.17 30.71
CA LEU A 307 -3.29 8.26 29.30
C LEU A 307 -3.14 6.88 28.64
N LEU A 308 -2.61 5.89 29.34
CA LEU A 308 -2.60 4.50 28.87
C LEU A 308 -4.02 3.96 28.68
N GLY A 309 -4.92 4.20 29.66
CA GLY A 309 -6.33 3.84 29.52
C GLY A 309 -7.02 4.52 28.34
N ALA A 310 -6.76 5.82 28.13
CA ALA A 310 -7.26 6.56 26.99
C ALA A 310 -6.72 6.01 25.64
N THR A 311 -5.43 5.63 25.61
CA THR A 311 -4.82 5.00 24.45
C THR A 311 -5.49 3.65 24.14
N ALA A 312 -5.74 2.84 25.15
CA ALA A 312 -6.40 1.54 24.98
C ALA A 312 -7.84 1.72 24.46
N LEU A 313 -8.59 2.67 25.01
CA LEU A 313 -9.94 2.99 24.52
C LEU A 313 -9.91 3.47 23.07
N ALA A 314 -9.05 4.43 22.73
CA ALA A 314 -8.92 4.94 21.35
C ALA A 314 -8.52 3.80 20.37
N ARG A 315 -7.68 2.87 20.81
CA ARG A 315 -7.25 1.71 20.02
C ARG A 315 -8.38 0.72 19.77
N ILE A 316 -9.22 0.47 20.77
CA ILE A 316 -10.44 -0.35 20.64
C ILE A 316 -11.44 0.32 19.70
N LEU A 317 -11.66 1.63 19.85
CA LEU A 317 -12.56 2.39 18.97
C LEU A 317 -12.06 2.39 17.52
N LEU A 318 -10.75 2.53 17.31
CA LEU A 318 -10.14 2.41 15.99
C LEU A 318 -10.39 1.02 15.38
N HIS A 319 -10.11 -0.05 16.14
CA HIS A 319 -10.37 -1.43 15.72
C HIS A 319 -11.82 -1.64 15.30
N GLY A 320 -12.77 -1.27 16.18
CA GLY A 320 -14.20 -1.40 15.89
C GLY A 320 -14.65 -0.59 14.68
N THR A 321 -14.07 0.64 14.51
CA THR A 321 -14.36 1.47 13.34
C THR A 321 -13.84 0.82 12.05
N VAL A 322 -12.65 0.24 12.07
CA VAL A 322 -12.00 -0.34 10.88
C VAL A 322 -12.62 -1.69 10.52
N ARG A 323 -12.78 -2.59 11.49
CA ARG A 323 -13.26 -3.96 11.26
C ARG A 323 -14.77 -4.07 11.22
N GLY A 324 -15.49 -3.11 11.78
CA GLY A 324 -16.95 -3.11 11.86
C GLY A 324 -17.49 -3.98 13.01
N PRO A 325 -18.82 -4.00 13.15
CA PRO A 325 -19.48 -4.65 14.31
C PRO A 325 -19.35 -6.18 14.33
N ASN A 326 -19.04 -6.79 13.19
CA ASN A 326 -18.92 -8.25 13.07
C ASN A 326 -17.50 -8.77 13.39
N SER A 327 -16.59 -7.89 13.89
CA SER A 327 -15.28 -8.36 14.33
C SER A 327 -15.40 -9.24 15.57
N ALA A 328 -14.68 -10.37 15.57
CA ALA A 328 -14.72 -11.28 16.69
C ALA A 328 -14.09 -10.62 17.94
N LEU A 329 -14.75 -10.76 19.11
CA LEU A 329 -14.30 -10.13 20.36
C LEU A 329 -12.87 -10.55 20.75
N TRP A 330 -12.45 -11.77 20.41
CA TRP A 330 -11.09 -12.23 20.70
C TRP A 330 -10.00 -11.41 19.95
N HIS A 331 -10.35 -10.71 18.86
CA HIS A 331 -9.41 -9.79 18.20
C HIS A 331 -8.93 -8.70 19.16
N LEU A 332 -9.75 -8.28 20.13
CA LEU A 332 -9.36 -7.29 21.13
C LEU A 332 -8.18 -7.76 21.99
N LEU A 333 -8.08 -9.06 22.25
CA LEU A 333 -6.97 -9.66 22.99
C LEU A 333 -5.68 -9.66 22.15
N VAL A 334 -5.81 -9.60 20.84
CA VAL A 334 -4.68 -9.59 19.90
C VAL A 334 -4.07 -8.18 19.74
N LEU A 335 -4.83 -7.11 20.07
CA LEU A 335 -4.37 -5.73 19.86
C LEU A 335 -3.03 -5.43 20.56
N PRO A 336 -2.83 -5.74 21.85
CA PRO A 336 -1.55 -5.50 22.52
C PRO A 336 -0.40 -6.30 21.88
N LEU A 337 -0.66 -7.55 21.49
CA LEU A 337 0.31 -8.38 20.79
C LEU A 337 0.68 -7.77 19.42
N ARG A 338 -0.32 -7.32 18.66
CA ARG A 338 -0.11 -6.73 17.33
C ARG A 338 0.71 -5.44 17.40
N ASP A 339 0.35 -4.53 18.32
CA ASP A 339 1.05 -3.27 18.51
C ASP A 339 2.48 -3.50 19.06
N GLY A 340 2.66 -4.46 19.98
CA GLY A 340 3.96 -4.87 20.50
C GLY A 340 4.86 -5.47 19.43
N LEU A 341 4.32 -6.37 18.58
CA LEU A 341 5.03 -6.92 17.44
C LEU A 341 5.44 -5.80 16.46
N GLY A 342 4.53 -4.87 16.17
CA GLY A 342 4.82 -3.73 15.31
C GLY A 342 5.98 -2.87 15.80
N LEU A 343 6.00 -2.54 17.10
CA LEU A 343 7.11 -1.80 17.72
C LEU A 343 8.43 -2.59 17.68
N ALA A 344 8.38 -3.90 17.95
CA ALA A 344 9.56 -4.77 17.86
C ALA A 344 10.11 -4.82 16.43
N LEU A 345 9.25 -4.95 15.41
CA LEU A 345 9.65 -4.94 14.01
C LEU A 345 10.15 -3.58 13.54
N TRP A 346 9.56 -2.48 14.05
CA TRP A 346 10.09 -1.14 13.84
C TRP A 346 11.53 -1.04 14.35
N ALA A 347 11.81 -1.49 15.58
CA ALA A 347 13.17 -1.52 16.11
C ALA A 347 14.10 -2.42 15.27
N TRP A 348 13.62 -3.62 14.89
CA TRP A 348 14.34 -4.52 14.00
C TRP A 348 14.62 -3.93 12.62
N GLY A 349 13.74 -3.07 12.13
CA GLY A 349 13.90 -2.35 10.88
C GLY A 349 15.16 -1.50 10.81
N PHE A 350 15.77 -1.08 11.93
CA PHE A 350 17.08 -0.39 11.95
C PHE A 350 18.24 -1.34 11.68
N VAL A 351 18.06 -2.64 11.91
CA VAL A 351 19.12 -3.64 11.74
C VAL A 351 19.12 -4.16 10.31
N GLY A 352 20.23 -4.01 9.62
CA GLY A 352 20.42 -4.51 8.25
C GLY A 352 19.82 -3.60 7.15
N ARG A 353 20.13 -3.94 5.91
CA ARG A 353 19.71 -3.22 4.69
C ARG A 353 19.23 -4.17 3.59
N SER A 354 19.06 -5.46 3.88
CA SER A 354 18.59 -6.43 2.91
C SER A 354 17.10 -6.71 3.08
N VAL A 355 16.40 -6.90 1.97
CA VAL A 355 14.99 -7.30 1.91
C VAL A 355 14.83 -8.49 0.98
N HIS A 356 13.89 -9.35 1.32
CA HIS A 356 13.46 -10.41 0.42
C HIS A 356 12.21 -9.92 -0.32
N TRP A 357 12.27 -9.97 -1.64
CA TRP A 357 11.13 -9.67 -2.48
C TRP A 357 10.97 -10.80 -3.50
N ARG A 358 9.90 -11.56 -3.35
CA ARG A 358 9.70 -12.85 -4.04
C ARG A 358 10.86 -13.82 -3.72
N ASN A 359 11.52 -14.33 -4.74
CA ASN A 359 12.63 -15.30 -4.59
C ASN A 359 14.01 -14.63 -4.51
N ASP A 360 14.07 -13.29 -4.59
CA ASP A 360 15.32 -12.56 -4.66
C ASP A 360 15.59 -11.78 -3.37
N ARG A 361 16.87 -11.67 -3.03
CA ARG A 361 17.36 -10.86 -1.91
C ARG A 361 18.04 -9.61 -2.43
N TYR A 362 17.48 -8.45 -2.11
CA TYR A 362 17.98 -7.14 -2.53
C TYR A 362 18.64 -6.42 -1.36
N ARG A 363 19.66 -5.59 -1.66
CA ARG A 363 20.23 -4.63 -0.71
C ARG A 363 19.71 -3.24 -1.03
N ILE A 364 19.05 -2.60 -0.04
CA ILE A 364 18.53 -1.25 -0.18
C ILE A 364 19.64 -0.23 0.08
N ILE A 365 19.74 0.79 -0.77
CA ILE A 365 20.61 1.96 -0.62
C ILE A 365 19.79 3.12 -0.03
N GLY A 366 20.46 4.16 0.45
CA GLY A 366 19.85 5.25 1.20
C GLY A 366 18.84 6.14 0.47
N ASP A 367 18.71 5.99 -0.86
CA ASP A 367 17.71 6.67 -1.70
C ASP A 367 16.52 5.76 -2.07
N GLY A 368 16.45 4.55 -1.49
CA GLY A 368 15.44 3.54 -1.81
C GLY A 368 15.76 2.72 -3.07
N SER A 369 16.88 2.96 -3.73
CA SER A 369 17.35 2.12 -4.83
C SER A 369 17.84 0.77 -4.32
N VAL A 370 17.84 -0.22 -5.20
CA VAL A 370 18.28 -1.58 -4.88
C VAL A 370 19.46 -1.98 -5.75
N HIS A 371 20.44 -2.63 -5.12
CA HIS A 371 21.46 -3.38 -5.86
C HIS A 371 20.88 -4.70 -6.40
N PRO A 372 21.49 -5.24 -7.47
CA PRO A 372 21.11 -6.53 -8.03
C PRO A 372 20.95 -7.56 -6.92
N PRO A 373 20.04 -8.53 -7.09
CA PRO A 373 19.88 -9.59 -6.12
C PRO A 373 21.22 -10.31 -5.93
N PHE A 374 21.60 -10.51 -4.68
CA PHE A 374 22.66 -11.45 -4.39
C PHE A 374 22.14 -12.83 -4.84
N LYS A 375 22.70 -13.38 -5.91
CA LYS A 375 22.60 -14.81 -6.12
C LYS A 375 23.30 -15.41 -4.91
N ASP A 376 22.53 -16.00 -4.01
CA ASP A 376 23.13 -16.90 -3.02
C ASP A 376 23.88 -17.93 -3.86
N LEU A 377 25.20 -17.90 -3.76
CA LEU A 377 26.05 -18.98 -4.23
C LEU A 377 25.75 -20.15 -3.28
N ALA A 378 24.57 -20.76 -3.49
CA ALA A 378 24.29 -22.05 -2.92
C ALA A 378 25.14 -23.06 -3.71
N GLN A 379 26.27 -23.39 -3.14
CA GLN A 379 26.96 -24.62 -3.41
C GLN A 379 26.16 -25.78 -2.85
#